data_9c0e8ee957d2fe92d36fd0b68e345a3f
#
_entry.id   9c0e8ee957d2fe92d36fd0b68e345a3f
#
_cell.length_a   1.000
_cell.length_b   1.000
_cell.length_c   1.000
_cell.angle_alpha   90.00
_cell.angle_beta   90.00
_cell.angle_gamma   90.00
#
_symmetry.space_group_name_H-M   'P 1'
#
loop_
_entity.id
_entity.type
_entity.pdbx_description
1 polymer ?
#
loop_
_entity_poly.entity_id
_entity_poly.type
_entity_poly.pdbx_seq_one_letter_code
_entity_poly.pdbx_strand_id
1 'polypeptide(L)'
;LGIIKSALDTGAFDTFGLPGGMIGDTLPANVGPDLDGSFGQIAGSDSKGAEIFAEMAKEAGFDGTSAYAPESYDAAALFMLAMQAANSTNPADYVGKILDVANAPGEPINPGELGKALEILAAGGDVDYQGATGVELIGPGESAGSYREIEVQDGKNVTLRFR
;
A
#
# COMPACT_ATOMS: atom_id res chain seq x y z
N LEU A 1 18.88 11.41 -3.33
CA LEU A 1 19.10 12.85 -3.12
C LEU A 1 20.26 13.37 -3.97
N GLY A 2 21.47 12.75 -3.88
CA GLY A 2 22.68 13.23 -4.57
C GLY A 2 22.53 13.35 -6.09
N ILE A 3 21.96 12.34 -6.75
CA ILE A 3 21.74 12.34 -8.21
C ILE A 3 20.84 13.51 -8.65
N ILE A 4 19.74 13.74 -7.95
CA ILE A 4 18.81 14.84 -8.27
C ILE A 4 19.50 16.20 -8.11
N LYS A 5 20.20 16.42 -6.98
CA LYS A 5 20.95 17.67 -6.77
C LYS A 5 22.00 17.89 -7.85
N SER A 6 22.79 16.87 -8.18
CA SER A 6 23.80 16.99 -9.25
C SER A 6 23.17 17.28 -10.62
N ALA A 7 22.01 16.69 -10.92
CA ALA A 7 21.31 16.99 -12.18
C ALA A 7 20.78 18.43 -12.23
N LEU A 8 20.24 18.92 -11.14
CA LEU A 8 19.82 20.33 -11.01
C LEU A 8 21.02 21.29 -11.12
N ASP A 9 22.14 21.00 -10.43
CA ASP A 9 23.36 21.82 -10.44
C ASP A 9 23.95 21.97 -11.85
N THR A 10 23.76 20.98 -12.73
CA THR A 10 24.21 21.07 -14.12
C THR A 10 23.33 21.95 -14.98
N GLY A 11 22.12 22.29 -14.53
CA GLY A 11 21.10 22.99 -15.31
C GLY A 11 20.61 22.23 -16.55
N ALA A 12 20.91 20.93 -16.65
CA ALA A 12 20.51 20.11 -17.77
C ALA A 12 19.07 19.58 -17.65
N PHE A 13 18.59 19.47 -16.41
CA PHE A 13 17.24 18.98 -16.10
C PHE A 13 16.66 19.83 -14.97
N ASP A 14 15.37 20.16 -15.10
CA ASP A 14 14.57 20.91 -14.14
C ASP A 14 13.32 20.16 -13.69
N THR A 15 13.02 19.04 -14.32
CA THR A 15 11.82 18.24 -14.06
C THR A 15 12.17 16.74 -14.09
N PHE A 16 11.66 15.98 -13.13
CA PHE A 16 12.00 14.57 -12.94
C PHE A 16 10.75 13.70 -12.84
N GLY A 17 10.80 12.55 -13.50
CA GLY A 17 9.90 11.44 -13.22
C GLY A 17 10.43 10.63 -12.04
N LEU A 18 9.70 10.63 -10.93
CA LEU A 18 10.09 10.00 -9.67
C LEU A 18 9.47 8.60 -9.57
N PRO A 19 10.28 7.52 -9.51
CA PRO A 19 9.75 6.19 -9.22
C PRO A 19 9.28 6.10 -7.76
N GLY A 20 8.38 5.15 -7.47
CA GLY A 20 7.74 5.00 -6.17
C GLY A 20 8.69 4.99 -4.97
N GLY A 21 9.87 4.38 -5.11
CA GLY A 21 10.91 4.40 -4.05
C GLY A 21 11.58 5.75 -3.80
N MET A 22 11.30 6.76 -4.61
CA MET A 22 11.78 8.14 -4.42
C MET A 22 10.67 9.09 -3.96
N ILE A 23 9.43 8.63 -3.93
CA ILE A 23 8.27 9.42 -3.49
C ILE A 23 8.13 9.27 -1.97
N GLY A 24 8.55 10.30 -1.27
CA GLY A 24 8.45 10.47 0.17
C GLY A 24 8.82 11.89 0.53
N ASP A 25 8.47 12.34 1.72
CA ASP A 25 8.63 13.75 2.12
C ASP A 25 10.10 14.19 2.24
N THR A 26 11.00 13.24 2.40
CA THR A 26 12.44 13.53 2.56
C THR A 26 13.07 14.15 1.31
N LEU A 27 12.67 13.73 0.10
CA LEU A 27 13.27 14.26 -1.13
C LEU A 27 12.87 15.72 -1.36
N PRO A 28 11.57 16.09 -1.44
CA PRO A 28 11.18 17.47 -1.63
C PRO A 28 11.61 18.37 -0.46
N ALA A 29 11.58 17.88 0.79
CA ALA A 29 12.05 18.64 1.95
C ALA A 29 13.54 19.00 1.89
N ASN A 30 14.39 18.18 1.25
CA ASN A 30 15.83 18.42 1.14
C ASN A 30 16.26 19.11 -0.16
N VAL A 31 15.47 19.05 -1.21
CA VAL A 31 15.73 19.74 -2.49
C VAL A 31 15.04 21.11 -2.51
N GLY A 32 13.84 21.18 -1.98
CA GLY A 32 13.03 22.40 -1.96
C GLY A 32 12.33 22.67 -3.29
N PRO A 33 12.02 23.95 -3.57
CA PRO A 33 11.26 24.37 -4.76
C PRO A 33 11.92 24.03 -6.10
N ASP A 34 13.22 23.76 -6.12
CA ASP A 34 13.92 23.35 -7.34
C ASP A 34 13.43 21.99 -7.89
N LEU A 35 12.65 21.25 -7.09
CA LEU A 35 12.01 20.00 -7.50
C LEU A 35 10.57 20.18 -8.00
N ASP A 36 10.01 21.38 -7.90
CA ASP A 36 8.62 21.66 -8.27
C ASP A 36 8.35 21.32 -9.75
N GLY A 37 7.17 20.79 -10.02
CA GLY A 37 6.79 20.26 -11.32
C GLY A 37 7.28 18.83 -11.59
N SER A 38 8.15 18.29 -10.75
CA SER A 38 8.50 16.85 -10.83
C SER A 38 7.30 16.00 -10.41
N PHE A 39 7.14 14.83 -11.03
CA PHE A 39 5.95 14.00 -10.88
C PHE A 39 6.31 12.53 -10.70
N GLY A 40 5.35 11.74 -10.26
CA GLY A 40 5.56 10.30 -10.12
C GLY A 40 4.31 9.54 -9.71
N GLN A 41 4.49 8.24 -9.51
CA GLN A 41 3.43 7.35 -9.06
C GLN A 41 3.95 6.44 -7.95
N ILE A 42 3.12 6.20 -6.96
CA ILE A 42 3.36 5.25 -5.88
C ILE A 42 2.08 4.44 -5.63
N ALA A 43 2.23 3.22 -5.16
CA ALA A 43 1.08 2.43 -4.71
C ALA A 43 0.24 3.24 -3.72
N GLY A 44 -1.08 3.14 -3.81
CA GLY A 44 -2.00 3.87 -2.95
C GLY A 44 -3.42 3.78 -3.46
N SER A 45 -4.38 3.77 -2.55
CA SER A 45 -5.80 3.60 -2.82
C SER A 45 -6.61 4.70 -2.13
N ASP A 46 -7.75 5.07 -2.71
CA ASP A 46 -8.80 5.89 -2.11
C ASP A 46 -10.02 5.05 -1.70
N SER A 47 -9.80 3.75 -1.48
CA SER A 47 -10.82 2.83 -1.02
C SER A 47 -11.30 3.16 0.40
N LYS A 48 -12.47 2.66 0.77
CA LYS A 48 -12.96 2.75 2.16
C LYS A 48 -11.98 2.10 3.15
N GLY A 49 -11.29 1.04 2.75
CA GLY A 49 -10.26 0.39 3.56
C GLY A 49 -9.07 1.31 3.84
N ALA A 50 -8.66 2.13 2.87
CA ALA A 50 -7.60 3.10 3.06
C ALA A 50 -7.96 4.16 4.11
N GLU A 51 -9.21 4.65 4.10
CA GLU A 51 -9.70 5.61 5.10
C GLU A 51 -9.71 4.99 6.51
N ILE A 52 -10.24 3.77 6.64
CA ILE A 52 -10.27 3.05 7.92
C ILE A 52 -8.86 2.83 8.45
N PHE A 53 -7.94 2.37 7.59
CA PHE A 53 -6.55 2.15 7.99
C PHE A 53 -5.85 3.43 8.42
N ALA A 54 -6.06 4.55 7.72
CA ALA A 54 -5.47 5.84 8.08
C ALA A 54 -5.91 6.30 9.48
N GLU A 55 -7.19 6.13 9.84
CA GLU A 55 -7.67 6.44 11.19
C GLU A 55 -7.07 5.50 12.25
N MET A 56 -7.01 4.19 11.99
CA MET A 56 -6.37 3.21 12.87
C MET A 56 -4.89 3.55 13.11
N ALA A 57 -4.16 3.89 12.06
CA ALA A 57 -2.75 4.28 12.13
C ALA A 57 -2.55 5.53 12.99
N LYS A 58 -3.41 6.53 12.81
CA LYS A 58 -3.41 7.77 13.59
C LYS A 58 -3.65 7.50 15.08
N GLU A 59 -4.60 6.63 15.42
CA GLU A 59 -4.83 6.18 16.80
C GLU A 59 -3.60 5.46 17.38
N ALA A 60 -2.89 4.70 16.54
CA ALA A 60 -1.64 4.01 16.90
C ALA A 60 -0.41 4.93 16.90
N GLY A 61 -0.54 6.20 16.51
CA GLY A 61 0.50 7.22 16.59
C GLY A 61 1.45 7.30 15.40
N PHE A 62 1.04 6.82 14.22
CA PHE A 62 1.83 6.96 12.99
C PHE A 62 0.95 7.40 11.79
N ASP A 63 1.61 7.82 10.70
CA ASP A 63 0.94 8.23 9.47
C ASP A 63 0.64 7.01 8.60
N GLY A 64 -0.63 6.63 8.53
CA GLY A 64 -1.12 5.52 7.70
C GLY A 64 -1.07 5.80 6.20
N THR A 65 -0.85 7.04 5.78
CA THR A 65 -0.69 7.42 4.36
C THR A 65 0.76 7.35 3.89
N SER A 66 1.69 7.02 4.79
CA SER A 66 3.10 6.82 4.47
C SER A 66 3.28 5.76 3.39
N ALA A 67 4.30 5.95 2.56
CA ALA A 67 4.62 5.03 1.47
C ALA A 67 4.72 3.57 1.96
N TYR A 68 3.94 2.69 1.34
CA TYR A 68 3.86 1.26 1.61
C TYR A 68 3.32 0.84 2.99
N ALA A 69 2.81 1.74 3.81
CA ALA A 69 2.22 1.39 5.10
C ALA A 69 0.93 0.55 4.95
N PRO A 70 -0.04 0.94 4.09
CA PRO A 70 -1.24 0.14 3.83
C PRO A 70 -0.89 -1.24 3.24
N GLU A 71 0.02 -1.29 2.27
CA GLU A 71 0.44 -2.52 1.61
C GLU A 71 1.15 -3.49 2.58
N SER A 72 1.93 -2.96 3.51
CA SER A 72 2.59 -3.76 4.55
C SER A 72 1.58 -4.37 5.53
N TYR A 73 0.56 -3.60 5.90
CA TYR A 73 -0.54 -4.07 6.72
C TYR A 73 -1.29 -5.22 6.03
N ASP A 74 -1.66 -5.03 4.76
CA ASP A 74 -2.37 -6.05 3.99
C ASP A 74 -1.54 -7.32 3.77
N ALA A 75 -0.25 -7.17 3.48
CA ALA A 75 0.64 -8.32 3.34
C ALA A 75 0.71 -9.16 4.64
N ALA A 76 0.82 -8.50 5.80
CA ALA A 76 0.81 -9.19 7.08
C ALA A 76 -0.53 -9.87 7.37
N ALA A 77 -1.64 -9.20 7.06
CA ALA A 77 -2.98 -9.74 7.21
C ALA A 77 -3.20 -10.99 6.36
N LEU A 78 -2.85 -10.93 5.07
CA LEU A 78 -2.98 -12.06 4.15
C LEU A 78 -2.20 -13.29 4.63
N PHE A 79 -0.97 -13.11 5.14
CA PHE A 79 -0.23 -14.23 5.73
C PHE A 79 -0.94 -14.83 6.95
N MET A 80 -1.43 -13.99 7.86
CA MET A 80 -2.15 -14.50 9.05
C MET A 80 -3.42 -15.26 8.67
N LEU A 81 -4.21 -14.72 7.74
CA LEU A 81 -5.44 -15.36 7.27
C LEU A 81 -5.15 -16.68 6.52
N ALA A 82 -4.13 -16.68 5.65
CA ALA A 82 -3.73 -17.89 4.92
C ALA A 82 -3.22 -18.99 5.86
N MET A 83 -2.44 -18.64 6.89
CA MET A 83 -2.01 -19.58 7.93
C MET A 83 -3.21 -20.16 8.68
N GLN A 84 -4.20 -19.34 9.03
CA GLN A 84 -5.41 -19.79 9.68
C GLN A 84 -6.23 -20.72 8.77
N ALA A 85 -6.42 -20.35 7.51
CA ALA A 85 -7.13 -21.17 6.52
C ALA A 85 -6.46 -22.52 6.28
N ALA A 86 -5.12 -22.57 6.32
CA ALA A 86 -4.34 -23.80 6.20
C ALA A 86 -4.21 -24.57 7.51
N ASN A 87 -4.57 -23.99 8.64
CA ASN A 87 -4.26 -24.49 9.99
C ASN A 87 -2.78 -24.88 10.14
N SER A 88 -1.87 -24.10 9.54
CA SER A 88 -0.43 -24.34 9.50
C SER A 88 0.36 -23.06 9.35
N THR A 89 1.52 -22.99 10.00
CA THR A 89 2.50 -21.91 9.84
C THR A 89 3.62 -22.29 8.86
N ASN A 90 3.58 -23.48 8.28
CA ASN A 90 4.55 -23.90 7.27
C ASN A 90 4.20 -23.26 5.92
N PRO A 91 5.10 -22.49 5.29
CA PRO A 91 4.86 -21.83 4.01
C PRO A 91 4.34 -22.74 2.90
N ALA A 92 4.80 -23.98 2.84
CA ALA A 92 4.35 -24.95 1.84
C ALA A 92 2.86 -25.28 1.94
N ASP A 93 2.28 -25.15 3.14
CA ASP A 93 0.88 -25.48 3.39
C ASP A 93 -0.06 -24.28 3.13
N TYR A 94 0.38 -23.06 3.47
CA TYR A 94 -0.50 -21.88 3.39
C TYR A 94 -0.33 -21.06 2.12
N VAL A 95 0.75 -21.22 1.33
CA VAL A 95 0.98 -20.40 0.14
C VAL A 95 -0.18 -20.43 -0.86
N GLY A 96 -0.80 -21.61 -1.04
CA GLY A 96 -1.98 -21.75 -1.90
C GLY A 96 -3.25 -21.10 -1.33
N LYS A 97 -3.28 -20.83 -0.02
CA LYS A 97 -4.41 -20.19 0.65
C LYS A 97 -4.42 -18.69 0.56
N ILE A 98 -3.33 -18.06 0.17
CA ILE A 98 -3.25 -16.60 0.03
C ILE A 98 -4.26 -16.08 -1.00
N LEU A 99 -4.38 -16.72 -2.15
CA LEU A 99 -5.38 -16.39 -3.17
C LEU A 99 -6.82 -16.62 -2.68
N ASP A 100 -7.04 -17.71 -1.92
CA ASP A 100 -8.36 -18.07 -1.43
C ASP A 100 -8.90 -17.00 -0.45
N VAL A 101 -8.05 -16.47 0.45
CA VAL A 101 -8.46 -15.46 1.45
C VAL A 101 -8.45 -14.04 0.93
N ALA A 102 -7.73 -13.77 -0.16
CA ALA A 102 -7.61 -12.44 -0.75
C ALA A 102 -8.78 -12.08 -1.67
N ASN A 103 -9.52 -13.06 -2.15
CA ASN A 103 -10.51 -12.86 -3.20
C ASN A 103 -11.86 -13.52 -2.85
N ALA A 104 -12.93 -12.98 -3.42
CA ALA A 104 -14.26 -13.60 -3.36
C ALA A 104 -14.23 -15.07 -3.93
N PRO A 105 -15.12 -15.95 -3.44
CA PRO A 105 -16.23 -15.66 -2.53
C PRO A 105 -15.81 -15.60 -1.07
N GLY A 106 -16.59 -14.90 -0.22
CA GLY A 106 -16.40 -14.88 1.21
C GLY A 106 -17.01 -13.65 1.88
N GLU A 107 -16.89 -13.59 3.19
CA GLU A 107 -17.29 -12.40 3.95
C GLU A 107 -16.28 -11.28 3.74
N PRO A 108 -16.69 -10.06 3.29
CA PRO A 108 -15.79 -8.94 3.12
C PRO A 108 -15.14 -8.51 4.45
N ILE A 109 -13.81 -8.39 4.45
CA ILE A 109 -13.02 -8.06 5.63
C ILE A 109 -12.23 -6.76 5.41
N ASN A 110 -12.53 -5.75 6.20
CA ASN A 110 -11.84 -4.47 6.19
C ASN A 110 -10.72 -4.42 7.26
N PRO A 111 -9.85 -3.40 7.22
CA PRO A 111 -8.90 -3.15 8.30
C PRO A 111 -9.61 -3.08 9.67
N GLY A 112 -8.98 -3.69 10.69
CA GLY A 112 -9.55 -3.80 12.04
C GLY A 112 -10.45 -5.02 12.27
N GLU A 113 -10.87 -5.73 11.21
CA GLU A 113 -11.75 -6.91 11.31
C GLU A 113 -11.02 -8.25 11.29
N LEU A 114 -9.68 -8.27 11.45
CA LEU A 114 -8.89 -9.52 11.37
C LEU A 114 -9.34 -10.57 12.40
N GLY A 115 -9.74 -10.17 13.59
CA GLY A 115 -10.28 -11.11 14.60
C GLY A 115 -11.51 -11.86 14.10
N LYS A 116 -12.48 -11.12 13.50
CA LYS A 116 -13.66 -11.70 12.85
C LYS A 116 -13.28 -12.67 11.74
N ALA A 117 -12.32 -12.28 10.89
CA ALA A 117 -11.88 -13.11 9.79
C ALA A 117 -11.26 -14.44 10.26
N LEU A 118 -10.41 -14.39 11.30
CA LEU A 118 -9.82 -15.59 11.90
C LEU A 118 -10.88 -16.52 12.49
N GLU A 119 -11.94 -16.01 13.12
CA GLU A 119 -13.06 -16.81 13.63
C GLU A 119 -13.83 -17.49 12.52
N ILE A 120 -14.13 -16.78 11.40
CA ILE A 120 -14.79 -17.33 10.23
C ILE A 120 -13.98 -18.48 9.64
N LEU A 121 -12.67 -18.29 9.42
CA LEU A 121 -11.79 -19.31 8.88
C LEU A 121 -11.63 -20.50 9.82
N ALA A 122 -11.56 -20.29 11.13
CA ALA A 122 -11.52 -21.34 12.14
C ALA A 122 -12.78 -22.21 12.12
N ALA A 123 -13.92 -21.62 11.78
CA ALA A 123 -15.19 -22.32 11.61
C ALA A 123 -15.36 -23.01 10.25
N GLY A 124 -14.37 -22.90 9.35
CA GLY A 124 -14.41 -23.47 8.00
C GLY A 124 -15.20 -22.63 6.99
N GLY A 125 -15.43 -21.36 7.28
CA GLY A 125 -16.03 -20.39 6.35
C GLY A 125 -14.99 -19.72 5.45
N ASP A 126 -15.46 -18.89 4.54
CA ASP A 126 -14.64 -18.16 3.58
C ASP A 126 -14.64 -16.64 3.87
N VAL A 127 -13.53 -15.98 3.56
CA VAL A 127 -13.36 -14.53 3.65
C VAL A 127 -12.93 -13.96 2.32
N ASP A 128 -13.28 -12.69 2.10
CA ASP A 128 -12.87 -11.84 0.98
C ASP A 128 -12.15 -10.61 1.57
N TYR A 129 -10.82 -10.69 1.64
CA TYR A 129 -10.03 -9.66 2.31
C TYR A 129 -9.89 -8.41 1.46
N GLN A 130 -10.62 -7.36 1.79
CA GLN A 130 -10.56 -6.06 1.12
C GLN A 130 -9.36 -5.21 1.56
N GLY A 131 -8.98 -5.32 2.82
CA GLY A 131 -7.80 -4.67 3.37
C GLY A 131 -7.78 -3.15 3.27
N ALA A 132 -6.61 -2.59 3.51
CA ALA A 132 -6.33 -1.16 3.43
C ALA A 132 -6.14 -0.66 1.98
N THR A 133 -5.77 -1.55 1.05
CA THR A 133 -5.49 -1.18 -0.34
C THR A 133 -6.61 -1.57 -1.31
N GLY A 134 -7.65 -2.26 -0.84
CA GLY A 134 -8.62 -2.90 -1.73
C GLY A 134 -7.95 -4.04 -2.50
N VAL A 135 -7.18 -4.88 -1.78
CA VAL A 135 -6.34 -5.90 -2.40
C VAL A 135 -7.16 -6.93 -3.15
N GLU A 136 -6.76 -7.20 -4.39
CA GLU A 136 -7.28 -8.28 -5.23
C GLU A 136 -6.10 -8.97 -5.92
N LEU A 137 -5.96 -10.27 -5.71
CA LEU A 137 -4.90 -11.04 -6.33
C LEU A 137 -5.39 -11.62 -7.67
N ILE A 138 -4.71 -11.26 -8.75
CA ILE A 138 -5.05 -11.70 -10.11
C ILE A 138 -4.27 -12.93 -10.56
N GLY A 139 -3.35 -13.41 -9.73
CA GLY A 139 -2.54 -14.60 -9.98
C GLY A 139 -1.55 -14.84 -8.84
N PRO A 140 -0.81 -15.95 -8.85
CA PRO A 140 0.20 -16.23 -7.85
C PRO A 140 1.30 -15.17 -7.83
N GLY A 141 1.34 -14.35 -6.77
CA GLY A 141 2.31 -13.28 -6.61
C GLY A 141 2.01 -12.00 -7.40
N GLU A 142 0.80 -11.87 -7.95
CA GLU A 142 0.37 -10.70 -8.70
C GLU A 142 -0.91 -10.11 -8.09
N SER A 143 -0.97 -8.79 -7.93
CA SER A 143 -2.17 -8.08 -7.50
C SER A 143 -2.60 -7.03 -8.51
N ALA A 144 -3.90 -6.83 -8.63
CA ALA A 144 -4.44 -5.60 -9.19
C ALA A 144 -4.01 -4.44 -8.28
N GLY A 145 -3.45 -3.38 -8.85
CA GLY A 145 -2.91 -2.27 -8.07
C GLY A 145 -3.58 -0.96 -8.38
N SER A 146 -3.88 -0.20 -7.33
CA SER A 146 -4.21 1.21 -7.43
C SER A 146 -2.97 2.05 -7.19
N TYR A 147 -2.88 3.19 -7.86
CA TYR A 147 -1.73 4.08 -7.78
C TYR A 147 -2.17 5.50 -7.48
N ARG A 148 -1.41 6.15 -6.63
CA ARG A 148 -1.48 7.57 -6.34
C ARG A 148 -0.51 8.31 -7.25
N GLU A 149 -1.03 9.19 -8.11
CA GLU A 149 -0.25 10.08 -8.96
C GLU A 149 0.04 11.36 -8.18
N ILE A 150 1.32 11.75 -8.12
CA ILE A 150 1.77 12.92 -7.38
C ILE A 150 2.50 13.91 -8.29
N GLU A 151 2.50 15.17 -7.86
CA GLU A 151 3.37 16.24 -8.34
C GLU A 151 4.00 16.94 -7.14
N VAL A 152 5.24 17.37 -7.30
CA VAL A 152 5.89 18.22 -6.29
C VAL A 152 5.45 19.66 -6.51
N GLN A 153 4.85 20.26 -5.49
CA GLN A 153 4.38 21.66 -5.49
C GLN A 153 4.80 22.31 -4.17
N ASP A 154 5.44 23.47 -4.25
CA ASP A 154 5.95 24.21 -3.09
C ASP A 154 6.83 23.34 -2.16
N GLY A 155 7.67 22.49 -2.77
CA GLY A 155 8.57 21.58 -2.04
C GLY A 155 7.86 20.45 -1.29
N LYS A 156 6.66 20.05 -1.70
CA LYS A 156 5.86 18.97 -1.09
C LYS A 156 5.25 18.07 -2.15
N ASN A 157 5.05 16.80 -1.80
CA ASN A 157 4.28 15.90 -2.62
C ASN A 157 2.77 16.21 -2.50
N VAL A 158 2.14 16.51 -3.63
CA VAL A 158 0.69 16.74 -3.74
C VAL A 158 0.06 15.61 -4.54
N THR A 159 -0.92 14.95 -3.97
CA THR A 159 -1.68 13.93 -4.69
C THR A 159 -2.60 14.59 -5.71
N LEU A 160 -2.45 14.22 -6.99
CA LEU A 160 -3.30 14.71 -8.07
C LEU A 160 -4.55 13.84 -8.23
N ARG A 161 -4.39 12.53 -8.19
CA ARG A 161 -5.48 11.55 -8.34
C ARG A 161 -5.03 10.14 -8.00
N PHE A 162 -6.01 9.26 -7.86
CA PHE A 162 -5.82 7.81 -7.84
C PHE A 162 -6.21 7.20 -9.20
N ARG A 163 -5.57 6.10 -9.54
CA ARG A 163 -5.81 5.35 -10.78
C ARG A 163 -5.86 3.86 -10.47
#